data_1a7001ee2fb5d8e20ee9a49e0763c027
#
_entry.id   1a7001ee2fb5d8e20ee9a49e0763c027
#
_cell.length_a   1.000
_cell.length_b   1.000
_cell.length_c   1.000
_cell.angle_alpha   90.00
_cell.angle_beta   90.00
_cell.angle_gamma   90.00
#
_symmetry.space_group_name_H-M   'P 1'
#
loop_
_entity.id
_entity.type
_entity.pdbx_description
1 polymer ?
#
loop_
_entity_poly.entity_id
_entity_poly.type
_entity_poly.pdbx_seq_one_letter_code
_entity_poly.pdbx_strand_id
1 'polypeptide(L)'
;MTTLISALSVQLDAGRGPLFQDLSFTVKLGDRIGLIGHNGCGKSTLLKLLSGQLEPNSGEIQYASACRLQHVEQHLPERLYALSARQALQETVEADQHWRVDSLLAELELAAQADTPVSGLSGGQHTRLLLGRAVLRQPNLLLLDEPSNHLDLPSLLWLEDFLTRWPGGYILVSHDARLLDRATRHSWVMRDARLYRFELPCSQALAELAEADQAARARRAGEQKEIDRLAASSKRLAIWGREHDNEKLVRKAKSMEKRVDRLKDEQTFVSRGSPWRLSLQGQALSADSLLAFASLPVSAAPGLPPLFTAAGLWLRPGDRVALLGANGAGKSSLLRQCWADIQAGEPRAGWRWHPAASIAYYDQSLRQLADEATLIDALYPLAPLPEAARRQALIAAGFAYARHEQKVGSLSGGERARLLFLALSLASHHLLWLDEPTNHLDLDGKRELAEALAAFPGGALLVSHDRELIEAACNRFWALNDGRLQEWPDADSAYAALFTAPASPPERTVPASGAPAPAEPGGEEAQWQRLCELEALLAADLARKPRHQKPQLQQAWRNEMQALARALGL
;
A
#
# COMPACT_ATOMS: atom_id res chain seq x y z
N MET A 1 9.02 20.21 -31.53
CA MET A 1 9.46 19.58 -30.27
C MET A 1 10.50 18.53 -30.60
N THR A 2 11.64 18.55 -29.94
CA THR A 2 12.76 17.64 -30.26
C THR A 2 12.50 16.26 -29.63
N THR A 3 12.51 15.20 -30.44
CA THR A 3 12.45 13.82 -29.97
C THR A 3 13.77 13.44 -29.33
N LEU A 4 13.75 12.86 -28.13
CA LEU A 4 14.94 12.35 -27.43
C LEU A 4 15.11 10.85 -27.61
N ILE A 5 14.01 10.08 -27.51
CA ILE A 5 13.98 8.63 -27.68
C ILE A 5 12.85 8.25 -28.62
N SER A 6 13.09 7.30 -29.51
CA SER A 6 12.08 6.64 -30.34
C SER A 6 12.22 5.13 -30.20
N ALA A 7 11.15 4.47 -29.77
CA ALA A 7 11.05 3.02 -29.71
C ALA A 7 10.10 2.53 -30.79
N LEU A 8 10.50 1.52 -31.57
CA LEU A 8 9.77 0.97 -32.71
C LEU A 8 9.61 -0.55 -32.53
N SER A 9 8.37 -1.00 -32.39
CA SER A 9 7.96 -2.43 -32.30
C SER A 9 8.82 -3.23 -31.31
N VAL A 10 9.13 -2.63 -30.14
CA VAL A 10 9.97 -3.25 -29.13
C VAL A 10 9.24 -4.43 -28.49
N GLN A 11 9.93 -5.58 -28.43
CA GLN A 11 9.44 -6.80 -27.79
C GLN A 11 10.46 -7.31 -26.79
N LEU A 12 9.98 -7.84 -25.67
CA LEU A 12 10.83 -8.50 -24.70
C LEU A 12 10.08 -9.69 -24.09
N ASP A 13 10.78 -10.83 -24.00
CA ASP A 13 10.31 -12.05 -23.34
C ASP A 13 11.14 -12.30 -22.08
N ALA A 14 10.46 -12.52 -20.95
CA ALA A 14 11.09 -12.81 -19.65
C ALA A 14 11.21 -14.30 -19.36
N GLY A 15 11.10 -15.19 -20.36
CA GLY A 15 11.20 -16.64 -20.21
C GLY A 15 9.93 -17.33 -19.66
N ARG A 16 8.93 -16.55 -19.25
CA ARG A 16 7.60 -17.03 -18.83
C ARG A 16 6.48 -16.52 -19.74
N GLY A 17 6.83 -16.00 -20.90
CA GLY A 17 5.96 -15.35 -21.86
C GLY A 17 6.36 -13.90 -22.11
N PRO A 18 5.72 -13.25 -23.11
CA PRO A 18 6.07 -11.90 -23.50
C PRO A 18 5.76 -10.90 -22.38
N LEU A 19 6.80 -10.15 -21.98
CA LEU A 19 6.65 -9.05 -21.04
C LEU A 19 6.12 -7.81 -21.79
N PHE A 20 6.62 -7.60 -23.01
CA PHE A 20 6.17 -6.55 -23.93
C PHE A 20 5.94 -7.10 -25.33
N GLN A 21 4.88 -6.61 -25.98
CA GLN A 21 4.55 -6.92 -27.35
C GLN A 21 4.33 -5.63 -28.14
N ASP A 22 5.13 -5.42 -29.17
CA ASP A 22 4.97 -4.31 -30.13
C ASP A 22 4.85 -2.91 -29.50
N LEU A 23 5.77 -2.59 -28.58
CA LEU A 23 5.80 -1.27 -27.96
C LEU A 23 6.38 -0.26 -28.96
N SER A 24 5.60 0.74 -29.34
CA SER A 24 6.01 1.84 -30.22
C SER A 24 5.62 3.17 -29.59
N PHE A 25 6.61 4.02 -29.29
CA PHE A 25 6.41 5.32 -28.66
C PHE A 25 7.57 6.27 -28.90
N THR A 26 7.36 7.55 -28.60
CA THR A 26 8.39 8.58 -28.61
C THR A 26 8.40 9.35 -27.32
N VAL A 27 9.58 9.75 -26.85
CA VAL A 27 9.79 10.65 -25.72
C VAL A 27 10.42 11.93 -26.25
N LYS A 28 9.81 13.07 -25.94
CA LYS A 28 10.24 14.40 -26.40
C LYS A 28 10.92 15.16 -25.26
N LEU A 29 11.66 16.17 -25.62
CA LEU A 29 12.28 17.10 -24.65
C LEU A 29 11.18 17.77 -23.81
N GLY A 30 11.32 17.69 -22.50
CA GLY A 30 10.37 18.26 -21.53
C GLY A 30 9.14 17.43 -21.25
N ASP A 31 9.00 16.22 -21.82
CA ASP A 31 7.92 15.30 -21.49
C ASP A 31 8.00 14.87 -20.02
N ARG A 32 6.87 14.92 -19.33
CA ARG A 32 6.70 14.49 -17.93
C ARG A 32 5.70 13.35 -17.91
N ILE A 33 6.22 12.14 -17.86
CA ILE A 33 5.45 10.91 -18.07
C ILE A 33 5.39 10.12 -16.77
N GLY A 34 4.17 9.76 -16.34
CA GLY A 34 3.93 8.80 -15.27
C GLY A 34 3.76 7.39 -15.84
N LEU A 35 4.61 6.46 -15.45
CA LEU A 35 4.54 5.06 -15.88
C LEU A 35 3.89 4.20 -14.79
N ILE A 36 2.70 3.69 -15.09
CA ILE A 36 1.79 3.00 -14.18
C ILE A 36 1.58 1.57 -14.65
N GLY A 37 1.27 0.67 -13.74
CA GLY A 37 0.93 -0.72 -14.04
C GLY A 37 1.11 -1.64 -12.84
N HIS A 38 0.57 -2.83 -12.91
CA HIS A 38 0.67 -3.83 -11.85
C HIS A 38 2.12 -4.20 -11.52
N ASN A 39 2.34 -4.68 -10.31
CA ASN A 39 3.63 -5.22 -9.94
C ASN A 39 3.99 -6.41 -10.83
N GLY A 40 5.23 -6.41 -11.32
CA GLY A 40 5.72 -7.44 -12.25
C GLY A 40 5.31 -7.27 -13.72
N CYS A 41 4.58 -6.20 -14.11
CA CYS A 41 4.25 -5.95 -15.53
C CYS A 41 5.43 -5.46 -16.38
N GLY A 42 6.59 -5.17 -15.75
CA GLY A 42 7.83 -4.81 -16.46
C GLY A 42 8.18 -3.33 -16.47
N LYS A 43 7.64 -2.50 -15.57
CA LYS A 43 7.95 -1.06 -15.48
C LYS A 43 9.47 -0.79 -15.39
N SER A 44 10.11 -1.37 -14.36
CA SER A 44 11.57 -1.25 -14.17
C SER A 44 12.36 -1.86 -15.33
N THR A 45 11.84 -2.92 -15.95
CA THR A 45 12.45 -3.53 -17.13
C THR A 45 12.39 -2.59 -18.35
N LEU A 46 11.29 -1.86 -18.52
CA LEU A 46 11.17 -0.85 -19.55
C LEU A 46 12.17 0.30 -19.31
N LEU A 47 12.35 0.76 -18.06
CA LEU A 47 13.36 1.76 -17.74
C LEU A 47 14.78 1.26 -18.03
N LYS A 48 15.10 0.00 -17.74
CA LYS A 48 16.40 -0.63 -18.08
C LYS A 48 16.62 -0.73 -19.58
N LEU A 49 15.60 -1.06 -20.37
CA LEU A 49 15.65 -1.00 -21.83
C LEU A 49 15.93 0.41 -22.32
N LEU A 50 15.21 1.42 -21.80
CA LEU A 50 15.39 2.82 -22.17
C LEU A 50 16.73 3.40 -21.71
N SER A 51 17.36 2.85 -20.68
CA SER A 51 18.70 3.25 -20.24
C SER A 51 19.84 2.51 -20.97
N GLY A 52 19.51 1.57 -21.87
CA GLY A 52 20.48 0.74 -22.57
C GLY A 52 21.15 -0.33 -21.70
N GLN A 53 20.65 -0.58 -20.50
CA GLN A 53 21.14 -1.66 -19.62
C GLN A 53 20.64 -3.04 -20.05
N LEU A 54 19.60 -3.08 -20.88
CA LEU A 54 19.00 -4.30 -21.43
C LEU A 54 18.72 -4.10 -22.91
N GLU A 55 18.92 -5.15 -23.71
CA GLU A 55 18.58 -5.16 -25.13
C GLU A 55 17.21 -5.81 -25.36
N PRO A 56 16.39 -5.30 -26.30
CA PRO A 56 15.13 -5.93 -26.67
C PRO A 56 15.36 -7.21 -27.48
N ASN A 57 14.42 -8.17 -27.41
CA ASN A 57 14.46 -9.37 -28.26
C ASN A 57 14.20 -9.04 -29.74
N SER A 58 13.37 -8.03 -30.01
CA SER A 58 13.12 -7.50 -31.36
C SER A 58 12.65 -6.05 -31.26
N GLY A 59 12.68 -5.33 -32.39
CA GLY A 59 12.44 -3.91 -32.45
C GLY A 59 13.71 -3.11 -32.19
N GLU A 60 13.59 -1.80 -32.15
CA GLU A 60 14.73 -0.88 -32.04
C GLU A 60 14.41 0.30 -31.13
N ILE A 61 15.42 0.75 -30.37
CA ILE A 61 15.37 1.99 -29.58
C ILE A 61 16.44 2.93 -30.10
N GLN A 62 16.03 4.08 -30.60
CA GLN A 62 16.91 5.10 -31.16
C GLN A 62 16.99 6.30 -30.23
N TYR A 63 18.19 6.82 -30.02
CA TYR A 63 18.47 7.98 -29.19
C TYR A 63 18.95 9.15 -30.06
N ALA A 64 18.38 10.31 -29.83
CA ALA A 64 18.91 11.52 -30.45
C ALA A 64 20.31 11.84 -29.89
N SER A 65 21.20 12.41 -30.70
CA SER A 65 22.55 12.82 -30.27
C SER A 65 22.53 13.82 -29.09
N ALA A 66 21.47 14.60 -28.98
CA ALA A 66 21.28 15.56 -27.90
C ALA A 66 20.69 14.92 -26.61
N CYS A 67 20.36 13.63 -26.63
CA CYS A 67 19.79 12.94 -25.47
C CYS A 67 20.86 12.70 -24.41
N ARG A 68 20.67 13.33 -23.22
CA ARG A 68 21.48 13.09 -22.03
C ARG A 68 20.59 12.45 -20.99
N LEU A 69 20.51 11.14 -21.04
CA LEU A 69 19.65 10.34 -20.17
C LEU A 69 20.40 9.95 -18.90
N GLN A 70 19.71 10.02 -17.76
CA GLN A 70 20.21 9.47 -16.51
C GLN A 70 19.12 8.59 -15.86
N HIS A 71 19.48 7.35 -15.56
CA HIS A 71 18.64 6.43 -14.79
C HIS A 71 18.95 6.57 -13.30
N VAL A 72 17.93 6.81 -12.51
CA VAL A 72 17.97 6.84 -11.05
C VAL A 72 17.35 5.54 -10.57
N GLU A 73 18.19 4.65 -10.08
CA GLU A 73 17.78 3.34 -9.58
C GLU A 73 17.12 3.47 -8.19
N GLN A 74 16.39 2.45 -7.80
CA GLN A 74 15.67 2.40 -6.52
C GLN A 74 16.60 2.42 -5.29
N HIS A 75 17.80 1.86 -5.42
CA HIS A 75 18.78 1.71 -4.32
C HIS A 75 20.12 2.33 -4.67
N LEU A 76 20.78 2.87 -3.65
CA LEU A 76 22.17 3.30 -3.75
C LEU A 76 23.09 2.08 -3.92
N PRO A 77 24.13 2.17 -4.80
CA PRO A 77 25.16 1.14 -4.88
C PRO A 77 25.86 0.93 -3.53
N GLU A 78 26.07 -0.33 -3.12
CA GLU A 78 26.66 -0.69 -1.84
C GLU A 78 28.00 -0.01 -1.56
N ARG A 79 28.83 0.18 -2.60
CA ARG A 79 30.13 0.87 -2.49
C ARG A 79 30.05 2.30 -1.95
N LEU A 80 28.88 2.95 -2.05
CA LEU A 80 28.69 4.32 -1.57
C LEU A 80 28.43 4.40 -0.08
N TYR A 81 28.01 3.31 0.58
CA TYR A 81 27.64 3.32 1.99
C TYR A 81 28.78 3.69 2.94
N ALA A 82 30.02 3.44 2.54
CA ALA A 82 31.23 3.81 3.30
C ALA A 82 31.68 5.26 3.11
N LEU A 83 31.18 5.94 2.07
CA LEU A 83 31.53 7.32 1.74
C LEU A 83 30.64 8.29 2.51
N SER A 84 31.11 9.55 2.68
CA SER A 84 30.22 10.63 3.11
C SER A 84 29.30 11.07 1.97
N ALA A 85 28.18 11.73 2.30
CA ALA A 85 27.26 12.28 1.29
C ALA A 85 27.99 13.18 0.27
N ARG A 86 28.89 14.03 0.77
CA ARG A 86 29.77 14.88 -0.06
C ARG A 86 30.63 14.05 -1.00
N GLN A 87 31.36 13.06 -0.49
CA GLN A 87 32.22 12.19 -1.28
C GLN A 87 31.44 11.42 -2.33
N ALA A 88 30.26 10.92 -1.96
CA ALA A 88 29.38 10.21 -2.89
C ALA A 88 28.89 11.10 -4.06
N LEU A 89 28.72 12.41 -3.86
CA LEU A 89 28.43 13.37 -4.94
C LEU A 89 29.69 13.71 -5.73
N GLN A 90 30.83 13.90 -5.09
CA GLN A 90 32.11 14.22 -5.75
C GLN A 90 32.55 13.15 -6.74
N GLU A 91 32.26 11.85 -6.47
CA GLU A 91 32.53 10.77 -7.43
C GLU A 91 31.84 10.93 -8.80
N THR A 92 30.82 11.77 -8.90
CA THR A 92 30.04 11.94 -10.15
C THR A 92 30.54 13.04 -11.05
N VAL A 93 31.45 13.87 -10.57
CA VAL A 93 32.01 15.03 -11.26
C VAL A 93 33.53 15.06 -11.18
N GLU A 94 34.18 15.76 -12.12
CA GLU A 94 35.62 15.98 -12.07
C GLU A 94 36.01 16.95 -10.94
N ALA A 95 37.27 16.90 -10.51
CA ALA A 95 37.77 17.66 -9.35
C ALA A 95 37.59 19.18 -9.49
N ASP A 96 37.66 19.71 -10.69
CA ASP A 96 37.44 21.12 -11.01
C ASP A 96 35.97 21.57 -10.82
N GLN A 97 35.03 20.63 -10.77
CA GLN A 97 33.60 20.87 -10.59
C GLN A 97 33.10 20.58 -9.16
N HIS A 98 33.97 20.26 -8.21
CA HIS A 98 33.60 19.98 -6.85
C HIS A 98 32.87 21.15 -6.16
N TRP A 99 33.08 22.38 -6.59
CA TRP A 99 32.33 23.54 -6.10
C TRP A 99 30.82 23.43 -6.31
N ARG A 100 30.36 22.69 -7.34
CA ARG A 100 28.94 22.44 -7.60
C ARG A 100 28.30 21.55 -6.54
N VAL A 101 29.09 20.70 -5.90
CA VAL A 101 28.61 19.75 -4.88
C VAL A 101 28.10 20.48 -3.65
N ASP A 102 28.80 21.55 -3.20
CA ASP A 102 28.37 22.30 -2.02
C ASP A 102 27.09 23.08 -2.26
N SER A 103 26.92 23.67 -3.44
CA SER A 103 25.67 24.33 -3.84
C SER A 103 24.52 23.33 -3.91
N LEU A 104 24.77 22.15 -4.49
CA LEU A 104 23.75 21.11 -4.62
C LEU A 104 23.37 20.49 -3.26
N LEU A 105 24.33 20.29 -2.34
CA LEU A 105 24.02 19.81 -0.98
C LEU A 105 23.06 20.75 -0.24
N ALA A 106 23.19 22.06 -0.45
CA ALA A 106 22.25 23.05 0.13
C ALA A 106 20.87 22.94 -0.55
N GLU A 107 20.81 22.82 -1.87
CA GLU A 107 19.55 22.65 -2.63
C GLU A 107 18.81 21.36 -2.27
N LEU A 108 19.55 20.28 -2.03
CA LEU A 108 19.02 18.97 -1.61
C LEU A 108 18.68 18.93 -0.11
N GLU A 109 18.91 20.01 0.66
CA GLU A 109 18.77 20.05 2.12
C GLU A 109 19.62 18.96 2.83
N LEU A 110 20.81 18.68 2.29
CA LEU A 110 21.76 17.70 2.83
C LEU A 110 23.03 18.37 3.40
N ALA A 111 23.07 19.71 3.48
CA ALA A 111 24.26 20.44 3.93
C ALA A 111 24.69 20.05 5.35
N ALA A 112 23.74 19.83 6.27
CA ALA A 112 24.03 19.42 7.63
C ALA A 112 24.57 17.96 7.73
N GLN A 113 24.28 17.12 6.74
CA GLN A 113 24.70 15.71 6.65
C GLN A 113 25.84 15.50 5.63
N ALA A 114 26.45 16.58 5.12
CA ALA A 114 27.45 16.51 4.04
C ALA A 114 28.60 15.53 4.35
N ASP A 115 29.06 15.52 5.59
CA ASP A 115 30.17 14.70 6.06
C ASP A 115 29.71 13.42 6.79
N THR A 116 28.38 13.17 6.87
CA THR A 116 27.82 11.94 7.43
C THR A 116 27.99 10.78 6.45
N PRO A 117 28.43 9.60 6.90
CA PRO A 117 28.45 8.40 6.08
C PRO A 117 27.07 8.10 5.48
N VAL A 118 27.03 7.67 4.21
CA VAL A 118 25.77 7.35 3.52
C VAL A 118 24.96 6.31 4.28
N SER A 119 25.62 5.34 4.94
CA SER A 119 24.96 4.35 5.80
C SER A 119 24.17 4.93 6.98
N GLY A 120 24.45 6.15 7.40
CA GLY A 120 23.76 6.86 8.49
C GLY A 120 22.63 7.76 8.02
N LEU A 121 22.40 7.88 6.73
CA LEU A 121 21.33 8.72 6.17
C LEU A 121 19.97 8.03 6.27
N SER A 122 18.90 8.82 6.40
CA SER A 122 17.53 8.33 6.30
C SER A 122 17.15 7.95 4.84
N GLY A 123 16.07 7.18 4.67
CA GLY A 123 15.59 6.82 3.33
C GLY A 123 15.31 8.02 2.42
N GLY A 124 14.71 9.09 2.97
CA GLY A 124 14.50 10.34 2.23
C GLY A 124 15.80 11.03 1.83
N GLN A 125 16.79 11.03 2.72
CA GLN A 125 18.13 11.58 2.43
C GLN A 125 18.87 10.73 1.37
N HIS A 126 18.68 9.40 1.37
CA HIS A 126 19.19 8.53 0.31
C HIS A 126 18.59 8.90 -1.06
N THR A 127 17.29 9.10 -1.15
CA THR A 127 16.63 9.51 -2.40
C THR A 127 17.13 10.88 -2.87
N ARG A 128 17.28 11.85 -1.96
CA ARG A 128 17.86 13.16 -2.28
C ARG A 128 19.29 13.03 -2.82
N LEU A 129 20.11 12.17 -2.21
CA LEU A 129 21.48 11.90 -2.65
C LEU A 129 21.51 11.26 -4.05
N LEU A 130 20.64 10.26 -4.33
CA LEU A 130 20.51 9.64 -5.65
C LEU A 130 20.14 10.65 -6.74
N LEU A 131 19.15 11.51 -6.45
CA LEU A 131 18.74 12.58 -7.36
C LEU A 131 19.87 13.57 -7.59
N GLY A 132 20.60 13.96 -6.53
CA GLY A 132 21.76 14.84 -6.64
C GLY A 132 22.86 14.27 -7.54
N ARG A 133 23.16 13.00 -7.41
CA ARG A 133 24.11 12.29 -8.29
C ARG A 133 23.67 12.33 -9.77
N ALA A 134 22.37 12.18 -10.01
CA ALA A 134 21.81 12.27 -11.36
C ALA A 134 21.90 13.71 -11.91
N VAL A 135 21.53 14.71 -11.11
CA VAL A 135 21.53 16.14 -11.49
C VAL A 135 22.93 16.64 -11.85
N LEU A 136 23.96 16.22 -11.14
CA LEU A 136 25.35 16.62 -11.40
C LEU A 136 25.80 16.28 -12.82
N ARG A 137 25.23 15.24 -13.43
CA ARG A 137 25.52 14.84 -14.83
C ARG A 137 24.76 15.67 -15.86
N GLN A 138 23.98 16.67 -15.43
CA GLN A 138 23.20 17.57 -16.29
C GLN A 138 22.32 16.85 -17.33
N PRO A 139 21.48 15.91 -16.93
CA PRO A 139 20.60 15.21 -17.86
C PRO A 139 19.50 16.13 -18.37
N ASN A 140 18.98 15.82 -19.57
CA ASN A 140 17.75 16.43 -20.08
C ASN A 140 16.56 15.46 -20.05
N LEU A 141 16.82 14.19 -19.67
CA LEU A 141 15.81 13.17 -19.43
C LEU A 141 16.22 12.32 -18.23
N LEU A 142 15.33 12.25 -17.21
CA LEU A 142 15.48 11.37 -16.04
C LEU A 142 14.57 10.14 -16.19
N LEU A 143 15.09 8.97 -15.86
CA LEU A 143 14.29 7.77 -15.61
C LEU A 143 14.30 7.49 -14.12
N LEU A 144 13.13 7.52 -13.49
CA LEU A 144 12.96 7.44 -12.04
C LEU A 144 12.17 6.19 -11.70
N ASP A 145 12.82 5.23 -11.02
CA ASP A 145 12.20 3.96 -10.64
C ASP A 145 11.80 3.96 -9.17
N GLU A 146 10.51 4.16 -8.88
CA GLU A 146 9.91 4.17 -7.55
C GLU A 146 10.65 5.08 -6.52
N PRO A 147 10.96 6.36 -6.84
CA PRO A 147 11.71 7.22 -5.92
C PRO A 147 10.91 7.63 -4.68
N SER A 148 9.61 7.40 -4.66
CA SER A 148 8.71 7.68 -3.54
C SER A 148 8.65 6.56 -2.50
N ASN A 149 9.21 5.37 -2.79
CA ASN A 149 9.15 4.24 -1.87
C ASN A 149 9.88 4.52 -0.56
N HIS A 150 9.24 4.18 0.55
CA HIS A 150 9.76 4.36 1.91
C HIS A 150 10.04 5.81 2.32
N LEU A 151 9.54 6.79 1.58
CA LEU A 151 9.62 8.20 1.96
C LEU A 151 8.56 8.54 3.01
N ASP A 152 8.95 9.31 4.01
CA ASP A 152 8.00 9.98 4.87
C ASP A 152 7.37 11.18 4.16
N LEU A 153 6.30 11.71 4.73
CA LEU A 153 5.54 12.78 4.11
C LEU A 153 6.38 14.04 3.81
N PRO A 154 7.28 14.51 4.69
CA PRO A 154 8.17 15.62 4.36
C PRO A 154 9.06 15.35 3.14
N SER A 155 9.67 14.17 3.07
CA SER A 155 10.53 13.78 1.95
C SER A 155 9.73 13.61 0.63
N LEU A 156 8.50 13.12 0.73
CA LEU A 156 7.60 12.98 -0.41
C LEU A 156 7.21 14.35 -0.99
N LEU A 157 6.84 15.31 -0.14
CA LEU A 157 6.50 16.67 -0.58
C LEU A 157 7.71 17.41 -1.16
N TRP A 158 8.89 17.19 -0.59
CA TRP A 158 10.14 17.70 -1.17
C TRP A 158 10.35 17.12 -2.58
N LEU A 159 10.14 15.80 -2.78
CA LEU A 159 10.25 15.16 -4.09
C LEU A 159 9.24 15.71 -5.11
N GLU A 160 7.99 15.93 -4.69
CA GLU A 160 6.95 16.56 -5.53
C GLU A 160 7.39 17.95 -6.01
N ASP A 161 7.90 18.77 -5.11
CA ASP A 161 8.37 20.12 -5.41
C ASP A 161 9.60 20.10 -6.33
N PHE A 162 10.56 19.22 -6.04
CA PHE A 162 11.74 19.01 -6.89
C PHE A 162 11.35 18.65 -8.33
N LEU A 163 10.48 17.64 -8.53
CA LEU A 163 10.02 17.20 -9.85
C LEU A 163 9.21 18.28 -10.58
N THR A 164 8.41 19.04 -9.84
CA THR A 164 7.62 20.14 -10.41
C THR A 164 8.51 21.27 -10.95
N ARG A 165 9.61 21.59 -10.25
CA ARG A 165 10.59 22.62 -10.65
C ARG A 165 11.60 22.11 -11.68
N TRP A 166 11.73 20.79 -11.86
CA TRP A 166 12.72 20.23 -12.78
C TRP A 166 12.49 20.71 -14.21
N PRO A 167 13.52 21.32 -14.88
CA PRO A 167 13.37 21.91 -16.21
C PRO A 167 13.37 20.88 -17.36
N GLY A 168 13.93 19.69 -17.13
CA GLY A 168 14.02 18.60 -18.12
C GLY A 168 12.78 17.71 -18.18
N GLY A 169 12.82 16.72 -19.08
CA GLY A 169 11.83 15.65 -19.12
C GLY A 169 12.14 14.55 -18.11
N TYR A 170 11.14 13.73 -17.81
CA TYR A 170 11.32 12.51 -17.03
C TYR A 170 10.23 11.46 -17.29
N ILE A 171 10.60 10.20 -17.05
CA ILE A 171 9.67 9.09 -16.92
C ILE A 171 9.71 8.65 -15.45
N LEU A 172 8.59 8.78 -14.77
CA LEU A 172 8.43 8.48 -13.34
C LEU A 172 7.60 7.22 -13.14
N VAL A 173 8.19 6.18 -12.60
CA VAL A 173 7.46 5.03 -12.05
C VAL A 173 7.14 5.33 -10.61
N SER A 174 5.88 5.30 -10.24
CA SER A 174 5.44 5.44 -8.86
C SER A 174 4.09 4.78 -8.62
N HIS A 175 3.87 4.36 -7.38
CA HIS A 175 2.57 3.90 -6.86
C HIS A 175 1.89 4.95 -5.96
N ASP A 176 2.30 6.21 -6.05
CA ASP A 176 1.63 7.35 -5.42
C ASP A 176 0.87 8.16 -6.48
N ALA A 177 -0.47 8.06 -6.47
CA ALA A 177 -1.30 8.72 -7.47
C ALA A 177 -1.23 10.24 -7.36
N ARG A 178 -1.10 10.82 -6.14
CA ARG A 178 -0.99 12.27 -5.93
C ARG A 178 0.32 12.82 -6.47
N LEU A 179 1.43 12.10 -6.22
CA LEU A 179 2.72 12.45 -6.80
C LEU A 179 2.64 12.44 -8.33
N LEU A 180 2.06 11.40 -8.93
CA LEU A 180 1.89 11.29 -10.37
C LEU A 180 1.01 12.42 -10.93
N ASP A 181 -0.15 12.70 -10.32
CA ASP A 181 -1.06 13.75 -10.78
C ASP A 181 -0.43 15.15 -10.72
N ARG A 182 0.39 15.40 -9.68
CA ARG A 182 1.03 16.70 -9.48
C ARG A 182 2.28 16.89 -10.34
N ALA A 183 3.08 15.83 -10.50
CA ALA A 183 4.36 15.89 -11.17
C ALA A 183 4.27 15.61 -12.68
N THR A 184 3.32 14.79 -13.17
CA THR A 184 3.28 14.36 -14.56
C THR A 184 2.14 14.99 -15.36
N ARG A 185 2.26 14.98 -16.69
CA ARG A 185 1.25 15.49 -17.63
C ARG A 185 0.70 14.41 -18.55
N HIS A 186 1.49 13.35 -18.74
CA HIS A 186 1.15 12.21 -19.57
C HIS A 186 1.20 10.96 -18.72
N SER A 187 0.27 10.04 -18.94
CA SER A 187 0.23 8.78 -18.24
C SER A 187 0.39 7.61 -19.19
N TRP A 188 1.33 6.74 -18.91
CA TRP A 188 1.57 5.50 -19.62
C TRP A 188 1.14 4.34 -18.72
N VAL A 189 0.14 3.58 -19.16
CA VAL A 189 -0.36 2.42 -18.40
C VAL A 189 0.09 1.14 -19.06
N MET A 190 0.93 0.38 -18.35
CA MET A 190 1.40 -0.95 -18.76
C MET A 190 0.45 -2.03 -18.27
N ARG A 191 -0.20 -2.72 -19.21
CA ARG A 191 -1.14 -3.80 -18.92
C ARG A 191 -1.25 -4.76 -20.12
N ASP A 192 -1.43 -6.05 -19.85
CA ASP A 192 -1.61 -7.08 -20.88
C ASP A 192 -0.48 -7.08 -21.93
N ALA A 193 0.77 -6.91 -21.49
CA ALA A 193 1.98 -6.78 -22.32
C ALA A 193 1.94 -5.61 -23.33
N ARG A 194 1.07 -4.62 -23.15
CA ARG A 194 0.88 -3.43 -24.00
C ARG A 194 1.05 -2.15 -23.21
N LEU A 195 1.24 -1.04 -23.93
CA LEU A 195 1.38 0.30 -23.39
C LEU A 195 0.21 1.18 -23.87
N TYR A 196 -0.65 1.59 -22.94
CA TYR A 196 -1.73 2.56 -23.17
C TYR A 196 -1.21 3.94 -22.81
N ARG A 197 -1.34 4.91 -23.72
CA ARG A 197 -0.80 6.26 -23.56
C ARG A 197 -1.92 7.27 -23.50
N PHE A 198 -1.90 8.13 -22.47
CA PHE A 198 -2.88 9.17 -22.25
C PHE A 198 -2.17 10.52 -22.10
N GLU A 199 -2.72 11.56 -22.69
CA GLU A 199 -2.30 12.95 -22.47
C GLU A 199 -3.08 13.55 -21.30
N LEU A 200 -3.16 12.82 -20.20
CA LEU A 200 -3.94 13.12 -19.01
C LEU A 200 -3.13 12.77 -17.77
N PRO A 201 -3.40 13.44 -16.61
CA PRO A 201 -2.90 13.02 -15.31
C PRO A 201 -3.32 11.59 -14.96
N CYS A 202 -2.60 10.97 -14.03
CA CYS A 202 -2.75 9.56 -13.64
C CYS A 202 -4.20 9.19 -13.30
N SER A 203 -4.84 9.94 -12.41
CA SER A 203 -6.20 9.63 -11.93
C SER A 203 -7.22 9.68 -13.05
N GLN A 204 -7.11 10.66 -13.97
CA GLN A 204 -7.99 10.79 -15.12
C GLN A 204 -7.74 9.68 -16.16
N ALA A 205 -6.47 9.37 -16.42
CA ALA A 205 -6.10 8.28 -17.34
C ALA A 205 -6.62 6.91 -16.88
N LEU A 206 -6.54 6.64 -15.57
CA LEU A 206 -7.08 5.41 -15.00
C LEU A 206 -8.62 5.37 -15.06
N ALA A 207 -9.29 6.50 -14.87
CA ALA A 207 -10.75 6.59 -15.00
C ALA A 207 -11.19 6.34 -16.46
N GLU A 208 -10.53 6.97 -17.44
CA GLU A 208 -10.80 6.74 -18.86
C GLU A 208 -10.56 5.29 -19.26
N LEU A 209 -9.48 4.68 -18.75
CA LEU A 209 -9.19 3.28 -18.98
C LEU A 209 -10.26 2.35 -18.38
N ALA A 210 -10.77 2.68 -17.18
CA ALA A 210 -11.83 1.91 -16.53
C ALA A 210 -13.15 1.99 -17.31
N GLU A 211 -13.50 3.16 -17.84
CA GLU A 211 -14.68 3.34 -18.72
C GLU A 211 -14.52 2.53 -20.03
N ALA A 212 -13.34 2.58 -20.66
CA ALA A 212 -13.05 1.79 -21.85
C ALA A 212 -13.16 0.28 -21.58
N ASP A 213 -12.69 -0.19 -20.42
CA ASP A 213 -12.82 -1.57 -19.99
C ASP A 213 -14.28 -1.98 -19.78
N GLN A 214 -15.08 -1.12 -19.16
CA GLN A 214 -16.51 -1.37 -18.96
C GLN A 214 -17.25 -1.46 -20.31
N ALA A 215 -16.94 -0.56 -21.23
CA ALA A 215 -17.50 -0.60 -22.58
C ALA A 215 -17.07 -1.86 -23.34
N ALA A 216 -15.81 -2.26 -23.24
CA ALA A 216 -15.30 -3.50 -23.84
C ALA A 216 -15.98 -4.75 -23.25
N ARG A 217 -16.18 -4.80 -21.93
CA ARG A 217 -16.92 -5.89 -21.26
C ARG A 217 -18.37 -5.98 -21.75
N ALA A 218 -19.05 -4.85 -21.87
CA ALA A 218 -20.43 -4.79 -22.37
C ALA A 218 -20.53 -5.27 -23.82
N ARG A 219 -19.60 -4.84 -24.70
CA ARG A 219 -19.52 -5.31 -26.10
C ARG A 219 -19.28 -6.82 -26.16
N ARG A 220 -18.29 -7.32 -25.43
CA ARG A 220 -17.98 -8.75 -25.39
C ARG A 220 -19.15 -9.58 -24.88
N ALA A 221 -19.90 -9.11 -23.90
CA ALA A 221 -21.11 -9.77 -23.41
C ALA A 221 -22.21 -9.86 -24.50
N GLY A 222 -22.33 -8.80 -25.32
CA GLY A 222 -23.22 -8.80 -26.50
C GLY A 222 -22.78 -9.81 -27.57
N GLU A 223 -21.51 -9.76 -27.95
CA GLU A 223 -20.88 -10.68 -28.90
C GLU A 223 -21.00 -12.15 -28.44
N GLN A 224 -20.78 -12.42 -27.16
CA GLN A 224 -20.92 -13.76 -26.59
C GLN A 224 -22.35 -14.28 -26.70
N LYS A 225 -23.38 -13.45 -26.44
CA LYS A 225 -24.79 -13.84 -26.61
C LYS A 225 -25.11 -14.16 -28.07
N GLU A 226 -24.54 -13.42 -29.04
CA GLU A 226 -24.72 -13.71 -30.47
C GLU A 226 -24.03 -15.04 -30.85
N ILE A 227 -22.80 -15.26 -30.39
CA ILE A 227 -22.05 -16.52 -30.58
C ILE A 227 -22.84 -17.69 -30.03
N ASP A 228 -23.33 -17.60 -28.79
CA ASP A 228 -24.11 -18.68 -28.15
C ASP A 228 -25.41 -18.96 -28.90
N ARG A 229 -26.11 -17.92 -29.37
CA ARG A 229 -27.32 -18.06 -30.19
C ARG A 229 -27.04 -18.77 -31.52
N LEU A 230 -25.99 -18.36 -32.23
CA LEU A 230 -25.59 -18.97 -33.49
C LEU A 230 -25.11 -20.40 -33.30
N ALA A 231 -24.33 -20.68 -32.26
CA ALA A 231 -23.85 -22.03 -31.91
C ALA A 231 -25.03 -22.98 -31.59
N ALA A 232 -25.99 -22.52 -30.79
CA ALA A 232 -27.19 -23.30 -30.48
C ALA A 232 -28.05 -23.57 -31.74
N SER A 233 -28.14 -22.57 -32.64
CA SER A 233 -28.86 -22.73 -33.91
C SER A 233 -28.15 -23.70 -34.86
N SER A 234 -26.81 -23.60 -34.98
CA SER A 234 -25.99 -24.52 -35.76
C SER A 234 -26.15 -25.97 -35.27
N LYS A 235 -26.05 -26.18 -33.96
CA LYS A 235 -26.20 -27.49 -33.32
C LYS A 235 -27.58 -28.13 -33.62
N ARG A 236 -28.66 -27.33 -33.50
CA ARG A 236 -30.02 -27.79 -33.82
C ARG A 236 -30.15 -28.16 -35.28
N LEU A 237 -29.67 -27.32 -36.21
CA LEU A 237 -29.71 -27.62 -37.65
C LEU A 237 -28.87 -28.85 -38.04
N ALA A 238 -27.73 -29.05 -37.37
CA ALA A 238 -26.89 -30.24 -37.59
C ALA A 238 -27.58 -31.53 -37.16
N ILE A 239 -28.29 -31.52 -36.02
CA ILE A 239 -29.08 -32.68 -35.55
C ILE A 239 -30.22 -32.95 -36.50
N TRP A 240 -31.03 -31.94 -36.82
CA TRP A 240 -32.17 -32.08 -37.74
C TRP A 240 -31.75 -32.53 -39.15
N GLY A 241 -30.61 -32.02 -39.66
CA GLY A 241 -30.09 -32.43 -40.97
C GLY A 241 -29.66 -33.89 -41.01
N ARG A 242 -29.14 -34.45 -39.92
CA ARG A 242 -28.78 -35.88 -39.79
C ARG A 242 -30.00 -36.79 -39.63
N GLU A 243 -30.97 -36.39 -38.79
CA GLU A 243 -32.18 -37.17 -38.52
C GLU A 243 -33.09 -37.28 -39.75
N HIS A 244 -33.08 -36.28 -40.66
CA HIS A 244 -33.93 -36.21 -41.83
C HIS A 244 -33.16 -36.34 -43.15
N ASP A 245 -31.92 -36.80 -43.13
CA ASP A 245 -31.02 -36.98 -44.29
C ASP A 245 -31.00 -35.78 -45.26
N ASN A 246 -30.99 -34.55 -44.66
CA ASN A 246 -31.09 -33.30 -45.40
C ASN A 246 -29.73 -32.59 -45.48
N GLU A 247 -28.98 -32.85 -46.56
CA GLU A 247 -27.68 -32.26 -46.83
C GLU A 247 -27.68 -30.72 -46.81
N LYS A 248 -28.77 -30.06 -47.22
CA LYS A 248 -28.84 -28.60 -47.23
C LYS A 248 -28.78 -28.02 -45.80
N LEU A 249 -29.47 -28.66 -44.85
CA LEU A 249 -29.43 -28.26 -43.44
C LEU A 249 -28.04 -28.49 -42.82
N VAL A 250 -27.40 -29.63 -43.17
CA VAL A 250 -26.02 -29.90 -42.70
C VAL A 250 -25.03 -28.87 -43.24
N ARG A 251 -25.13 -28.52 -44.54
CA ARG A 251 -24.28 -27.46 -45.13
C ARG A 251 -24.51 -26.10 -44.48
N LYS A 252 -25.76 -25.73 -44.14
CA LYS A 252 -26.12 -24.51 -43.45
C LYS A 252 -25.57 -24.50 -42.01
N ALA A 253 -25.66 -25.62 -41.29
CA ALA A 253 -25.08 -25.75 -39.95
C ALA A 253 -23.56 -25.54 -39.99
N LYS A 254 -22.85 -26.17 -40.95
CA LYS A 254 -21.39 -26.01 -41.10
C LYS A 254 -20.98 -24.57 -41.48
N SER A 255 -21.80 -23.87 -42.27
CA SER A 255 -21.58 -22.46 -42.58
C SER A 255 -21.74 -21.56 -41.32
N MET A 256 -22.76 -21.86 -40.50
CA MET A 256 -22.97 -21.15 -39.22
C MET A 256 -21.83 -21.45 -38.22
N GLU A 257 -21.32 -22.64 -38.15
CA GLU A 257 -20.18 -23.02 -37.32
C GLU A 257 -18.92 -22.21 -37.68
N LYS A 258 -18.59 -22.14 -38.99
CA LYS A 258 -17.50 -21.30 -39.48
C LYS A 258 -17.67 -19.80 -39.09
N ARG A 259 -18.94 -19.32 -39.13
CA ARG A 259 -19.23 -17.94 -38.68
C ARG A 259 -19.03 -17.76 -37.17
N VAL A 260 -19.42 -18.75 -36.37
CA VAL A 260 -19.17 -18.78 -34.93
C VAL A 260 -17.67 -18.73 -34.63
N ASP A 261 -16.86 -19.55 -35.32
CA ASP A 261 -15.42 -19.58 -35.11
C ASP A 261 -14.81 -18.23 -35.48
N ARG A 262 -15.20 -17.64 -36.62
CA ARG A 262 -14.74 -16.30 -37.00
C ARG A 262 -15.13 -15.22 -35.96
N LEU A 263 -16.36 -15.24 -35.44
CA LEU A 263 -16.79 -14.29 -34.39
C LEU A 263 -16.03 -14.48 -33.07
N LYS A 264 -15.62 -15.71 -32.74
CA LYS A 264 -14.77 -15.97 -31.58
C LYS A 264 -13.36 -15.37 -31.74
N ASP A 265 -12.80 -15.51 -32.96
CA ASP A 265 -11.48 -14.96 -33.28
C ASP A 265 -11.48 -13.40 -33.29
N GLU A 266 -12.60 -12.82 -33.75
CA GLU A 266 -12.81 -11.37 -33.81
C GLU A 266 -13.35 -10.77 -32.49
N GLN A 267 -13.57 -11.58 -31.45
CA GLN A 267 -14.18 -11.15 -30.19
C GLN A 267 -13.38 -10.05 -29.50
N THR A 268 -14.09 -9.04 -29.01
CA THR A 268 -13.49 -7.90 -28.30
C THR A 268 -12.59 -8.37 -27.16
N PHE A 269 -11.34 -7.91 -27.17
CA PHE A 269 -10.41 -8.19 -26.08
C PHE A 269 -10.87 -7.46 -24.81
N VAL A 270 -10.91 -8.18 -23.71
CA VAL A 270 -11.21 -7.64 -22.39
C VAL A 270 -10.04 -7.95 -21.48
N SER A 271 -9.45 -6.93 -20.91
CA SER A 271 -8.44 -7.09 -19.88
C SER A 271 -8.98 -7.88 -18.69
N ARG A 272 -8.13 -8.75 -18.13
CA ARG A 272 -8.48 -9.51 -16.91
C ARG A 272 -8.53 -8.62 -15.67
N GLY A 273 -7.94 -7.41 -15.75
CA GLY A 273 -7.81 -6.51 -14.61
C GLY A 273 -6.87 -7.05 -13.54
N SER A 274 -6.94 -6.51 -12.34
CA SER A 274 -6.27 -7.09 -11.18
C SER A 274 -6.89 -8.46 -10.88
N PRO A 275 -6.08 -9.52 -10.74
CA PRO A 275 -6.59 -10.87 -10.47
C PRO A 275 -7.07 -11.04 -9.02
N TRP A 276 -6.97 -10.00 -8.19
CA TRP A 276 -7.17 -10.08 -6.76
C TRP A 276 -8.18 -9.03 -6.28
N ARG A 277 -9.04 -9.43 -5.37
CA ARG A 277 -9.94 -8.56 -4.63
C ARG A 277 -9.73 -8.75 -3.14
N LEU A 278 -9.48 -7.66 -2.44
CA LEU A 278 -9.29 -7.66 -0.99
C LEU A 278 -10.65 -7.51 -0.29
N SER A 279 -10.96 -8.43 0.61
CA SER A 279 -12.13 -8.34 1.48
C SER A 279 -11.69 -8.69 2.91
N LEU A 280 -11.61 -7.70 3.78
CA LEU A 280 -11.26 -7.91 5.18
C LEU A 280 -12.50 -8.30 5.97
N GLN A 281 -12.48 -9.48 6.57
CA GLN A 281 -13.55 -9.93 7.46
C GLN A 281 -13.28 -9.43 8.87
N GLY A 282 -14.27 -8.82 9.50
CA GLY A 282 -14.18 -8.32 10.85
C GLY A 282 -15.46 -8.50 11.64
N GLN A 283 -15.36 -8.38 12.94
CA GLN A 283 -16.48 -8.36 13.85
C GLN A 283 -16.40 -7.10 14.72
N ALA A 284 -17.52 -6.39 14.84
CA ALA A 284 -17.64 -5.35 15.83
C ALA A 284 -17.71 -5.99 17.21
N LEU A 285 -16.84 -5.59 18.13
CA LEU A 285 -16.95 -5.96 19.53
C LEU A 285 -17.86 -4.93 20.23
N SER A 286 -18.81 -5.39 21.03
CA SER A 286 -19.64 -4.51 21.84
C SER A 286 -18.86 -4.09 23.09
N ALA A 287 -17.93 -3.16 22.93
CA ALA A 287 -17.04 -2.64 23.96
C ALA A 287 -16.86 -1.12 23.81
N ASP A 288 -16.66 -0.42 24.92
CA ASP A 288 -16.39 1.03 24.91
C ASP A 288 -14.99 1.34 24.37
N SER A 289 -14.04 0.41 24.52
CA SER A 289 -12.67 0.57 24.04
C SER A 289 -12.06 -0.77 23.65
N LEU A 290 -11.35 -0.82 22.52
CA LEU A 290 -10.54 -1.97 22.09
C LEU A 290 -9.14 -1.92 22.68
N LEU A 291 -8.58 -0.70 22.78
CA LEU A 291 -7.29 -0.44 23.43
C LEU A 291 -7.26 0.97 24.01
N ALA A 292 -6.43 1.17 25.04
CA ALA A 292 -6.20 2.47 25.65
C ALA A 292 -4.74 2.62 26.10
N PHE A 293 -4.19 3.80 25.88
CA PHE A 293 -2.88 4.21 26.34
C PHE A 293 -3.04 5.24 27.46
N ALA A 294 -2.78 4.84 28.69
CA ALA A 294 -2.78 5.76 29.84
C ALA A 294 -1.45 6.54 29.91
N SER A 295 -0.31 5.84 29.84
CA SER A 295 1.03 6.43 29.79
C SER A 295 2.06 5.35 29.46
N LEU A 296 2.18 4.99 28.18
CA LEU A 296 3.12 3.97 27.72
C LEU A 296 4.40 4.62 27.18
N PRO A 297 5.57 4.43 27.82
CA PRO A 297 6.85 4.81 27.24
C PRO A 297 7.21 3.87 26.09
N VAL A 298 7.53 4.43 24.93
CA VAL A 298 7.88 3.70 23.72
C VAL A 298 9.37 3.87 23.46
N SER A 299 10.11 2.75 23.38
CA SER A 299 11.55 2.72 23.11
C SER A 299 11.85 1.98 21.80
N ALA A 300 12.97 2.30 21.17
CA ALA A 300 13.41 1.65 19.94
C ALA A 300 13.76 0.15 20.16
N ALA A 301 14.34 -0.15 21.35
CA ALA A 301 14.63 -1.50 21.80
C ALA A 301 14.59 -1.56 23.33
N PRO A 302 14.45 -2.75 23.94
CA PRO A 302 14.49 -2.92 25.38
C PRO A 302 15.78 -2.35 25.99
N GLY A 303 15.65 -1.54 27.05
CA GLY A 303 16.80 -0.91 27.74
C GLY A 303 17.30 0.40 27.15
N LEU A 304 16.78 0.85 26.00
CA LEU A 304 17.06 2.17 25.45
C LEU A 304 16.10 3.24 26.04
N PRO A 305 16.52 4.50 26.07
CA PRO A 305 15.63 5.59 26.51
C PRO A 305 14.38 5.67 25.64
N PRO A 306 13.25 6.11 26.21
CA PRO A 306 12.01 6.23 25.45
C PRO A 306 12.13 7.32 24.37
N LEU A 307 11.63 7.00 23.17
CA LEU A 307 11.51 7.95 22.06
C LEU A 307 10.38 8.93 22.32
N PHE A 308 9.29 8.44 22.90
CA PHE A 308 8.11 9.23 23.28
C PHE A 308 7.24 8.44 24.28
N THR A 309 6.21 9.10 24.80
CA THR A 309 5.19 8.48 25.64
C THR A 309 3.83 8.59 24.98
N ALA A 310 3.16 7.46 24.75
CA ALA A 310 1.76 7.42 24.33
C ALA A 310 0.86 7.57 25.55
N ALA A 311 0.09 8.66 25.63
CA ALA A 311 -0.73 8.95 26.79
C ALA A 311 -2.09 9.56 26.41
N GLY A 312 -3.15 9.14 27.11
CA GLY A 312 -4.48 9.72 26.97
C GLY A 312 -5.17 9.39 25.63
N LEU A 313 -4.77 8.30 24.97
CA LEU A 313 -5.29 7.90 23.67
C LEU A 313 -6.01 6.55 23.78
N TRP A 314 -7.10 6.41 23.05
CA TRP A 314 -7.90 5.16 23.03
C TRP A 314 -8.41 4.89 21.61
N LEU A 315 -8.76 3.64 21.35
CA LEU A 315 -9.36 3.18 20.10
C LEU A 315 -10.62 2.38 20.40
N ARG A 316 -11.74 2.75 19.77
CA ARG A 316 -13.05 2.13 19.90
C ARG A 316 -13.38 1.24 18.70
N PRO A 317 -14.36 0.35 18.80
CA PRO A 317 -14.91 -0.33 17.63
C PRO A 317 -15.39 0.69 16.59
N GLY A 318 -15.01 0.49 15.32
CA GLY A 318 -15.29 1.42 14.22
C GLY A 318 -14.29 2.58 14.07
N ASP A 319 -13.39 2.80 15.04
CA ASP A 319 -12.29 3.78 14.87
C ASP A 319 -11.25 3.23 13.90
N ARG A 320 -10.88 4.04 12.94
CA ARG A 320 -9.76 3.80 12.02
C ARG A 320 -8.78 4.93 12.19
N VAL A 321 -7.76 4.66 12.98
CA VAL A 321 -6.76 5.65 13.40
C VAL A 321 -5.56 5.62 12.48
N ALA A 322 -5.21 6.74 11.86
CA ALA A 322 -3.92 6.93 11.19
C ALA A 322 -2.87 7.41 12.18
N LEU A 323 -1.76 6.70 12.30
CA LEU A 323 -0.58 7.08 13.09
C LEU A 323 0.48 7.68 12.17
N LEU A 324 0.62 9.00 12.23
CA LEU A 324 1.47 9.82 11.38
C LEU A 324 2.75 10.25 12.11
N GLY A 325 3.81 10.54 11.36
CA GLY A 325 5.08 11.02 11.92
C GLY A 325 6.25 10.75 10.98
N ALA A 326 7.37 11.41 11.21
CA ALA A 326 8.61 11.22 10.43
C ALA A 326 9.13 9.78 10.53
N ASN A 327 9.96 9.37 9.57
CA ASN A 327 10.66 8.09 9.64
C ASN A 327 11.61 8.08 10.86
N GLY A 328 11.65 6.95 11.56
CA GLY A 328 12.46 6.82 12.78
C GLY A 328 11.83 7.42 14.05
N ALA A 329 10.69 8.10 13.98
CA ALA A 329 10.04 8.69 15.16
C ALA A 329 9.52 7.65 16.17
N GLY A 330 9.39 6.38 15.80
CA GLY A 330 9.01 5.30 16.72
C GLY A 330 7.60 4.72 16.48
N LYS A 331 6.94 5.05 15.36
CA LYS A 331 5.59 4.53 15.01
C LYS A 331 5.54 3.00 15.04
N SER A 332 6.40 2.35 14.26
CA SER A 332 6.50 0.88 14.23
C SER A 332 7.02 0.29 15.54
N SER A 333 7.77 1.06 16.34
CA SER A 333 8.22 0.63 17.66
C SER A 333 7.05 0.52 18.63
N LEU A 334 6.09 1.45 18.59
CA LEU A 334 4.85 1.36 19.34
C LEU A 334 4.10 0.07 19.02
N LEU A 335 3.84 -0.19 17.73
CA LEU A 335 3.10 -1.39 17.31
C LEU A 335 3.82 -2.67 17.71
N ARG A 336 5.14 -2.76 17.48
CA ARG A 336 5.93 -3.94 17.83
C ARG A 336 6.03 -4.18 19.33
N GLN A 337 6.16 -3.12 20.12
CA GLN A 337 6.20 -3.23 21.59
C GLN A 337 4.87 -3.76 22.14
N CYS A 338 3.75 -3.18 21.69
CA CYS A 338 2.41 -3.64 22.08
C CYS A 338 2.11 -5.06 21.56
N TRP A 339 2.54 -5.40 20.34
CA TRP A 339 2.38 -6.75 19.80
C TRP A 339 3.12 -7.80 20.60
N ALA A 340 4.35 -7.50 21.04
CA ALA A 340 5.12 -8.40 21.91
C ALA A 340 4.40 -8.66 23.23
N ASP A 341 3.77 -7.64 23.84
CA ASP A 341 2.98 -7.78 25.07
C ASP A 341 1.75 -8.67 24.85
N ILE A 342 1.04 -8.49 23.71
CA ILE A 342 -0.12 -9.33 23.36
C ILE A 342 0.30 -10.80 23.20
N GLN A 343 1.43 -11.06 22.53
CA GLN A 343 1.95 -12.42 22.37
C GLN A 343 2.38 -13.05 23.69
N ALA A 344 2.85 -12.25 24.64
CA ALA A 344 3.20 -12.69 25.98
C ALA A 344 1.96 -12.89 26.88
N GLY A 345 0.79 -12.32 26.52
CA GLY A 345 -0.43 -12.35 27.32
C GLY A 345 -0.42 -11.40 28.51
N GLU A 346 0.60 -10.56 28.65
CA GLU A 346 0.80 -9.66 29.78
C GLU A 346 1.03 -8.21 29.29
N PRO A 347 0.11 -7.28 29.55
CA PRO A 347 0.30 -5.87 29.21
C PRO A 347 1.35 -5.23 30.10
N ARG A 348 2.24 -4.42 29.54
CA ARG A 348 3.10 -3.52 30.33
C ARG A 348 2.24 -2.44 30.99
N ALA A 349 2.74 -1.88 32.09
CA ALA A 349 2.11 -0.74 32.73
C ALA A 349 1.93 0.41 31.72
N GLY A 350 0.79 1.05 31.74
CA GLY A 350 0.48 2.23 30.96
C GLY A 350 -0.29 2.01 29.66
N TRP A 351 -0.61 0.77 29.27
CA TRP A 351 -1.54 0.50 28.17
C TRP A 351 -2.30 -0.81 28.38
N ARG A 352 -3.41 -0.97 27.68
CA ARG A 352 -4.26 -2.17 27.79
C ARG A 352 -5.05 -2.40 26.52
N TRP A 353 -5.47 -3.66 26.30
CA TRP A 353 -6.41 -4.05 25.26
C TRP A 353 -7.58 -4.82 25.87
N HIS A 354 -8.69 -4.85 25.18
CA HIS A 354 -9.87 -5.60 25.62
C HIS A 354 -9.58 -7.12 25.54
N PRO A 355 -9.79 -7.90 26.61
CA PRO A 355 -9.40 -9.33 26.66
C PRO A 355 -10.06 -10.18 25.57
N ALA A 356 -11.30 -9.84 25.17
CA ALA A 356 -12.01 -10.55 24.11
C ALA A 356 -11.67 -10.05 22.70
N ALA A 357 -10.80 -9.04 22.55
CA ALA A 357 -10.45 -8.52 21.24
C ALA A 357 -9.46 -9.45 20.52
N SER A 358 -9.86 -10.00 19.37
CA SER A 358 -8.95 -10.64 18.43
C SER A 358 -8.24 -9.57 17.63
N ILE A 359 -6.91 -9.50 17.73
CA ILE A 359 -6.07 -8.48 17.09
C ILE A 359 -5.24 -9.16 16.00
N ALA A 360 -5.25 -8.60 14.81
CA ALA A 360 -4.36 -8.99 13.73
C ALA A 360 -3.31 -7.92 13.49
N TYR A 361 -2.10 -8.33 13.21
CA TYR A 361 -0.98 -7.43 12.92
C TYR A 361 -0.45 -7.70 11.51
N TYR A 362 -0.26 -6.66 10.73
CA TYR A 362 0.46 -6.67 9.46
C TYR A 362 1.80 -5.96 9.69
N ASP A 363 2.88 -6.71 9.76
CA ASP A 363 4.23 -6.19 9.94
C ASP A 363 4.81 -5.74 8.58
N GLN A 364 5.43 -4.58 8.56
CA GLN A 364 6.10 -4.01 7.37
C GLN A 364 7.08 -4.98 6.70
N SER A 365 7.81 -5.79 7.48
CA SER A 365 8.78 -6.77 6.98
C SER A 365 8.17 -8.14 6.63
N LEU A 366 6.86 -8.31 6.76
CA LEU A 366 6.11 -9.54 6.44
C LEU A 366 6.66 -10.81 7.14
N ARG A 367 7.22 -10.66 8.35
CA ARG A 367 7.86 -11.74 9.10
C ARG A 367 6.89 -12.81 9.61
N GLN A 368 5.59 -12.51 9.60
CA GLN A 368 4.55 -13.49 9.95
C GLN A 368 4.48 -14.67 8.98
N LEU A 369 4.99 -14.48 7.75
CA LEU A 369 5.09 -15.52 6.75
C LEU A 369 6.49 -16.14 6.78
N ALA A 370 6.60 -17.39 7.20
CA ALA A 370 7.88 -18.10 7.22
C ALA A 370 8.38 -18.39 5.80
N ASP A 371 9.60 -18.00 5.46
CA ASP A 371 10.18 -18.13 4.11
C ASP A 371 10.24 -19.57 3.61
N GLU A 372 10.46 -20.53 4.51
CA GLU A 372 10.57 -21.95 4.21
C GLU A 372 9.22 -22.66 4.07
N ALA A 373 8.12 -22.05 4.55
CA ALA A 373 6.79 -22.63 4.43
C ALA A 373 6.29 -22.59 2.98
N THR A 374 5.43 -23.55 2.62
CA THR A 374 4.68 -23.49 1.38
C THR A 374 3.57 -22.43 1.46
N LEU A 375 3.06 -21.96 0.31
CA LEU A 375 1.97 -20.99 0.31
C LEU A 375 0.76 -21.49 1.11
N ILE A 376 0.46 -22.77 1.00
CA ILE A 376 -0.68 -23.37 1.68
C ILE A 376 -0.46 -23.50 3.19
N ASP A 377 0.76 -23.82 3.61
CA ASP A 377 1.09 -24.00 5.03
C ASP A 377 1.25 -22.65 5.74
N ALA A 378 1.73 -21.62 5.04
CA ALA A 378 1.89 -20.28 5.58
C ALA A 378 0.56 -19.62 6.01
N LEU A 379 -0.58 -20.06 5.48
CA LEU A 379 -1.90 -19.57 5.89
C LEU A 379 -2.37 -20.18 7.21
N TYR A 380 -1.93 -21.42 7.55
CA TYR A 380 -2.47 -22.17 8.68
C TYR A 380 -2.30 -21.50 10.05
N PRO A 381 -1.13 -20.92 10.39
CA PRO A 381 -0.93 -20.26 11.68
C PRO A 381 -1.81 -19.02 11.89
N LEU A 382 -2.17 -18.33 10.79
CA LEU A 382 -2.97 -17.10 10.82
C LEU A 382 -4.47 -17.37 10.65
N ALA A 383 -4.82 -18.44 9.93
CA ALA A 383 -6.19 -18.87 9.69
C ALA A 383 -6.24 -20.41 9.66
N PRO A 384 -6.55 -21.08 10.79
CA PRO A 384 -6.53 -22.54 10.91
C PRO A 384 -7.73 -23.18 10.21
N LEU A 385 -7.79 -23.06 8.88
CA LEU A 385 -8.82 -23.64 8.02
C LEU A 385 -8.39 -24.99 7.45
N PRO A 386 -9.34 -25.86 7.07
CA PRO A 386 -9.06 -27.10 6.33
C PRO A 386 -8.26 -26.80 5.02
N GLU A 387 -7.42 -27.75 4.61
CA GLU A 387 -6.57 -27.59 3.44
C GLU A 387 -7.36 -27.22 2.16
N ALA A 388 -8.50 -27.86 1.92
CA ALA A 388 -9.34 -27.57 0.76
C ALA A 388 -9.81 -26.11 0.73
N ALA A 389 -10.18 -25.53 1.88
CA ALA A 389 -10.59 -24.13 1.99
C ALA A 389 -9.38 -23.19 1.74
N ARG A 390 -8.20 -23.50 2.27
CA ARG A 390 -6.97 -22.73 2.03
C ARG A 390 -6.58 -22.75 0.54
N ARG A 391 -6.68 -23.91 -0.13
CA ARG A 391 -6.43 -24.02 -1.59
C ARG A 391 -7.42 -23.18 -2.40
N GLN A 392 -8.70 -23.23 -2.06
CA GLN A 392 -9.72 -22.41 -2.71
C GLN A 392 -9.45 -20.91 -2.54
N ALA A 393 -9.08 -20.49 -1.33
CA ALA A 393 -8.74 -19.11 -1.03
C ALA A 393 -7.50 -18.63 -1.83
N LEU A 394 -6.46 -19.45 -1.93
CA LEU A 394 -5.28 -19.15 -2.75
C LEU A 394 -5.65 -18.96 -4.24
N ILE A 395 -6.50 -19.82 -4.80
CA ILE A 395 -6.98 -19.68 -6.18
C ILE A 395 -7.76 -18.37 -6.35
N ALA A 396 -8.66 -18.06 -5.42
CA ALA A 396 -9.43 -16.81 -5.44
C ALA A 396 -8.54 -15.56 -5.35
N ALA A 397 -7.41 -15.65 -4.61
CA ALA A 397 -6.40 -14.59 -4.52
C ALA A 397 -5.42 -14.55 -5.70
N GLY A 398 -5.64 -15.35 -6.75
CA GLY A 398 -4.82 -15.33 -7.97
C GLY A 398 -3.56 -16.19 -7.93
N PHE A 399 -3.39 -17.05 -6.91
CA PHE A 399 -2.30 -18.03 -6.87
C PHE A 399 -2.73 -19.32 -7.59
N ALA A 400 -2.13 -19.59 -8.75
CA ALA A 400 -2.44 -20.79 -9.52
C ALA A 400 -2.16 -22.06 -8.70
N TYR A 401 -2.99 -23.09 -8.86
CA TYR A 401 -2.89 -24.35 -8.11
C TYR A 401 -1.48 -24.97 -8.14
N ALA A 402 -0.80 -24.94 -9.30
CA ALA A 402 0.56 -25.45 -9.45
C ALA A 402 1.62 -24.72 -8.59
N ARG A 403 1.29 -23.54 -8.04
CA ARG A 403 2.19 -22.74 -7.21
C ARG A 403 1.97 -22.95 -5.71
N HIS A 404 0.95 -23.70 -5.29
CA HIS A 404 0.59 -23.80 -3.86
C HIS A 404 1.68 -24.45 -3.00
N GLU A 405 2.50 -25.34 -3.58
CA GLU A 405 3.64 -25.98 -2.94
C GLU A 405 4.94 -25.16 -3.06
N GLN A 406 4.90 -23.96 -3.67
CA GLN A 406 6.02 -23.06 -3.78
C GLN A 406 6.33 -22.45 -2.40
N LYS A 407 7.62 -22.24 -2.09
CA LYS A 407 8.05 -21.60 -0.85
C LYS A 407 7.73 -20.11 -0.87
N VAL A 408 7.30 -19.58 0.27
CA VAL A 408 7.02 -18.14 0.47
C VAL A 408 8.23 -17.27 0.13
N GLY A 409 9.45 -17.71 0.48
CA GLY A 409 10.69 -16.98 0.22
C GLY A 409 10.98 -16.71 -1.27
N SER A 410 10.33 -17.47 -2.20
CA SER A 410 10.47 -17.27 -3.65
C SER A 410 9.45 -16.29 -4.24
N LEU A 411 8.53 -15.75 -3.42
CA LEU A 411 7.54 -14.76 -3.84
C LEU A 411 8.16 -13.36 -3.94
N SER A 412 7.65 -12.56 -4.87
CA SER A 412 7.90 -11.11 -4.88
C SER A 412 7.28 -10.43 -3.65
N GLY A 413 7.78 -9.25 -3.26
CA GLY A 413 7.24 -8.49 -2.14
C GLY A 413 5.72 -8.24 -2.26
N GLY A 414 5.22 -7.92 -3.44
CA GLY A 414 3.79 -7.74 -3.68
C GLY A 414 2.97 -9.04 -3.58
N GLU A 415 3.53 -10.18 -4.00
CA GLU A 415 2.88 -11.49 -3.81
C GLU A 415 2.86 -11.90 -2.33
N ARG A 416 3.93 -11.61 -1.58
CA ARG A 416 3.98 -11.86 -0.12
C ARG A 416 2.96 -11.00 0.63
N ALA A 417 2.87 -9.71 0.30
CA ALA A 417 1.86 -8.82 0.86
C ALA A 417 0.45 -9.34 0.60
N ARG A 418 0.16 -9.76 -0.65
CA ARG A 418 -1.12 -10.36 -1.03
C ARG A 418 -1.43 -11.63 -0.26
N LEU A 419 -0.44 -12.50 -0.06
CA LEU A 419 -0.59 -13.73 0.73
C LEU A 419 -0.92 -13.42 2.19
N LEU A 420 -0.25 -12.43 2.79
CA LEU A 420 -0.52 -12.02 4.17
C LEU A 420 -1.93 -11.39 4.31
N PHE A 421 -2.33 -10.50 3.39
CA PHE A 421 -3.69 -9.98 3.38
C PHE A 421 -4.74 -11.07 3.22
N LEU A 422 -4.47 -12.06 2.36
CA LEU A 422 -5.35 -13.23 2.25
C LEU A 422 -5.48 -13.93 3.60
N ALA A 423 -4.37 -14.20 4.29
CA ALA A 423 -4.38 -14.85 5.59
C ALA A 423 -5.22 -14.04 6.61
N LEU A 424 -5.04 -12.71 6.67
CA LEU A 424 -5.80 -11.83 7.53
C LEU A 424 -7.30 -11.77 7.16
N SER A 425 -7.64 -11.94 5.89
CA SER A 425 -9.03 -11.94 5.42
C SER A 425 -9.78 -13.24 5.71
N LEU A 426 -9.07 -14.33 5.97
CA LEU A 426 -9.66 -15.65 6.25
C LEU A 426 -10.09 -15.81 7.71
N ALA A 427 -9.66 -14.94 8.60
CA ALA A 427 -10.05 -14.90 10.00
C ALA A 427 -10.82 -13.61 10.30
N SER A 428 -11.73 -13.67 11.27
CA SER A 428 -12.47 -12.51 11.73
C SER A 428 -11.74 -11.85 12.90
N HIS A 429 -11.42 -10.57 12.75
CA HIS A 429 -10.71 -9.80 13.75
C HIS A 429 -11.55 -8.62 14.25
N HIS A 430 -11.32 -8.20 15.52
CA HIS A 430 -11.94 -7.01 16.11
C HIS A 430 -11.08 -5.76 15.91
N LEU A 431 -9.76 -5.95 15.75
CA LEU A 431 -8.80 -4.87 15.59
C LEU A 431 -7.70 -5.27 14.59
N LEU A 432 -7.42 -4.40 13.65
CA LEU A 432 -6.31 -4.54 12.69
C LEU A 432 -5.20 -3.54 13.01
N TRP A 433 -3.97 -4.01 13.12
CA TRP A 433 -2.77 -3.19 13.16
C TRP A 433 -2.01 -3.36 11.85
N LEU A 434 -1.80 -2.25 11.15
CA LEU A 434 -1.22 -2.24 9.82
C LEU A 434 0.00 -1.31 9.82
N ASP A 435 1.19 -1.89 9.68
CA ASP A 435 2.46 -1.16 9.64
C ASP A 435 2.94 -1.04 8.18
N GLU A 436 2.79 0.13 7.56
CA GLU A 436 3.11 0.44 6.16
C GLU A 436 2.56 -0.60 5.16
N PRO A 437 1.26 -0.88 5.16
CA PRO A 437 0.69 -1.96 4.34
C PRO A 437 0.72 -1.65 2.84
N THR A 438 0.96 -0.42 2.44
CA THR A 438 0.99 0.04 1.04
C THR A 438 2.32 -0.17 0.33
N ASN A 439 3.41 -0.46 1.05
CA ASN A 439 4.77 -0.49 0.49
C ASN A 439 5.00 -1.50 -0.64
N HIS A 440 4.14 -2.51 -0.77
CA HIS A 440 4.28 -3.54 -1.81
C HIS A 440 3.03 -3.64 -2.70
N LEU A 441 2.08 -2.71 -2.53
CA LEU A 441 0.84 -2.69 -3.31
C LEU A 441 0.98 -1.74 -4.50
N ASP A 442 0.44 -2.15 -5.63
CA ASP A 442 0.21 -1.26 -6.78
C ASP A 442 -1.03 -0.38 -6.54
N LEU A 443 -1.30 0.57 -7.44
CA LEU A 443 -2.40 1.53 -7.28
C LEU A 443 -3.77 0.85 -7.10
N ASP A 444 -4.03 -0.24 -7.81
CA ASP A 444 -5.29 -0.98 -7.67
C ASP A 444 -5.37 -1.66 -6.30
N GLY A 445 -4.28 -2.29 -5.85
CA GLY A 445 -4.20 -2.91 -4.53
C GLY A 445 -4.37 -1.91 -3.38
N LYS A 446 -3.85 -0.68 -3.52
CA LYS A 446 -4.03 0.40 -2.55
C LYS A 446 -5.50 0.84 -2.46
N ARG A 447 -6.19 1.00 -3.60
CA ARG A 447 -7.62 1.33 -3.64
C ARG A 447 -8.47 0.25 -3.00
N GLU A 448 -8.21 -1.02 -3.34
CA GLU A 448 -8.91 -2.14 -2.73
C GLU A 448 -8.69 -2.22 -1.21
N LEU A 449 -7.48 -1.93 -0.73
CA LEU A 449 -7.19 -1.85 0.69
C LEU A 449 -7.97 -0.71 1.36
N ALA A 450 -8.03 0.46 0.73
CA ALA A 450 -8.79 1.60 1.25
C ALA A 450 -10.28 1.28 1.37
N GLU A 451 -10.88 0.67 0.33
CA GLU A 451 -12.28 0.24 0.33
C GLU A 451 -12.54 -0.83 1.39
N ALA A 452 -11.65 -1.83 1.51
CA ALA A 452 -11.78 -2.90 2.49
C ALA A 452 -11.68 -2.39 3.94
N LEU A 453 -10.76 -1.44 4.20
CA LEU A 453 -10.63 -0.80 5.52
C LEU A 453 -11.82 0.11 5.84
N ALA A 454 -12.31 0.89 4.87
CA ALA A 454 -13.49 1.74 5.06
C ALA A 454 -14.73 0.91 5.40
N ALA A 455 -14.85 -0.30 4.85
CA ALA A 455 -15.94 -1.23 5.11
C ALA A 455 -15.72 -2.12 6.35
N PHE A 456 -14.52 -2.09 6.96
CA PHE A 456 -14.19 -2.95 8.09
C PHE A 456 -14.99 -2.58 9.36
N PRO A 457 -15.76 -3.51 9.96
CA PRO A 457 -16.64 -3.20 11.08
C PRO A 457 -15.93 -3.10 12.44
N GLY A 458 -14.69 -3.58 12.53
CA GLY A 458 -13.86 -3.49 13.75
C GLY A 458 -13.10 -2.17 13.83
N GLY A 459 -12.09 -2.12 14.70
CA GLY A 459 -11.15 -1.01 14.78
C GLY A 459 -9.91 -1.23 13.90
N ALA A 460 -9.23 -0.14 13.51
CA ALA A 460 -7.94 -0.23 12.83
C ALA A 460 -6.96 0.82 13.35
N LEU A 461 -5.69 0.42 13.49
CA LEU A 461 -4.55 1.31 13.73
C LEU A 461 -3.59 1.18 12.56
N LEU A 462 -3.49 2.23 11.76
CA LEU A 462 -2.75 2.28 10.51
C LEU A 462 -1.53 3.19 10.64
N VAL A 463 -0.34 2.66 10.46
CA VAL A 463 0.86 3.44 10.17
C VAL A 463 1.02 3.49 8.67
N SER A 464 0.96 4.65 8.06
CA SER A 464 1.17 4.83 6.62
C SER A 464 1.60 6.24 6.28
N HIS A 465 2.29 6.38 5.15
CA HIS A 465 2.61 7.65 4.49
C HIS A 465 1.76 7.90 3.24
N ASP A 466 0.87 6.98 2.92
CA ASP A 466 -0.03 7.07 1.77
C ASP A 466 -1.25 7.94 2.10
N ARG A 467 -1.25 9.16 1.57
CA ARG A 467 -2.29 10.17 1.84
C ARG A 467 -3.66 9.73 1.32
N GLU A 468 -3.72 9.07 0.18
CA GLU A 468 -4.96 8.59 -0.42
C GLU A 468 -5.61 7.52 0.46
N LEU A 469 -4.82 6.55 0.94
CA LEU A 469 -5.29 5.53 1.87
C LEU A 469 -5.77 6.13 3.20
N ILE A 470 -4.99 7.05 3.78
CA ILE A 470 -5.31 7.68 5.07
C ILE A 470 -6.64 8.43 4.99
N GLU A 471 -6.84 9.25 3.97
CA GLU A 471 -8.06 10.06 3.81
C GLU A 471 -9.29 9.23 3.43
N ALA A 472 -9.10 8.16 2.65
CA ALA A 472 -10.20 7.29 2.23
C ALA A 472 -10.65 6.31 3.33
N ALA A 473 -9.73 5.84 4.18
CA ALA A 473 -10.00 4.77 5.12
C ALA A 473 -10.08 5.22 6.58
N CYS A 474 -9.35 6.27 7.00
CA CYS A 474 -9.24 6.66 8.39
C CYS A 474 -10.24 7.76 8.78
N ASN A 475 -10.70 7.71 10.04
CA ASN A 475 -11.63 8.70 10.62
C ASN A 475 -11.06 9.39 11.86
N ARG A 476 -9.85 9.00 12.32
CA ARG A 476 -9.11 9.64 13.43
C ARG A 476 -7.62 9.72 13.08
N PHE A 477 -6.94 10.76 13.56
CA PHE A 477 -5.57 11.08 13.15
C PHE A 477 -4.70 11.36 14.36
N TRP A 478 -3.70 10.52 14.58
CA TRP A 478 -2.69 10.71 15.61
C TRP A 478 -1.36 11.10 14.95
N ALA A 479 -0.79 12.21 15.34
CA ALA A 479 0.50 12.67 14.83
C ALA A 479 1.57 12.63 15.93
N LEU A 480 2.69 12.02 15.60
CA LEU A 480 3.89 11.98 16.42
C LEU A 480 4.86 13.03 15.92
N ASN A 481 5.00 14.11 16.71
CA ASN A 481 5.92 15.19 16.45
C ASN A 481 6.69 15.53 17.74
N ASP A 482 8.01 15.73 17.64
CA ASP A 482 8.92 16.11 18.74
C ASP A 482 8.75 15.26 20.03
N GLY A 483 8.63 13.96 19.87
CA GLY A 483 8.46 13.02 20.98
C GLY A 483 7.11 13.09 21.69
N ARG A 484 6.09 13.71 21.07
CA ARG A 484 4.73 13.78 21.58
C ARG A 484 3.75 13.20 20.58
N LEU A 485 2.91 12.27 21.05
CA LEU A 485 1.83 11.68 20.27
C LEU A 485 0.52 12.37 20.64
N GLN A 486 -0.14 13.01 19.67
CA GLN A 486 -1.35 13.78 19.87
C GLN A 486 -2.39 13.48 18.81
N GLU A 487 -3.68 13.59 19.17
CA GLU A 487 -4.80 13.47 18.25
C GLU A 487 -5.14 14.81 17.60
N TRP A 488 -5.46 14.75 16.31
CA TRP A 488 -5.82 15.88 15.47
C TRP A 488 -7.21 15.69 14.85
N PRO A 489 -7.97 16.77 14.59
CA PRO A 489 -9.36 16.68 14.12
C PRO A 489 -9.50 16.14 12.69
N ASP A 490 -8.51 16.36 11.84
CA ASP A 490 -8.48 15.98 10.43
C ASP A 490 -7.06 15.69 9.95
N ALA A 491 -6.95 15.08 8.76
CA ALA A 491 -5.67 14.69 8.17
C ALA A 491 -4.79 15.90 7.85
N ASP A 492 -5.37 16.98 7.33
CA ASP A 492 -4.61 18.17 6.92
C ASP A 492 -3.96 18.86 8.12
N SER A 493 -4.69 19.00 9.23
CA SER A 493 -4.15 19.51 10.49
C SER A 493 -3.04 18.63 11.04
N ALA A 494 -3.20 17.30 10.97
CA ALA A 494 -2.18 16.35 11.38
C ALA A 494 -0.93 16.43 10.48
N TYR A 495 -1.10 16.61 9.16
CA TYR A 495 0.01 16.82 8.23
C TYR A 495 0.72 18.15 8.52
N ALA A 496 -0.03 19.24 8.71
CA ALA A 496 0.55 20.55 9.04
C ALA A 496 1.40 20.50 10.33
N ALA A 497 0.95 19.74 11.33
CA ALA A 497 1.67 19.56 12.58
C ALA A 497 3.06 18.91 12.39
N LEU A 498 3.26 18.09 11.36
CA LEU A 498 4.55 17.47 11.07
C LEU A 498 5.59 18.46 10.52
N PHE A 499 5.16 19.65 10.06
CA PHE A 499 6.04 20.67 9.48
C PHE A 499 6.22 21.88 10.39
N THR A 500 5.36 22.08 11.39
CA THR A 500 5.51 23.16 12.35
C THR A 500 6.57 22.79 13.37
N ALA A 501 7.60 23.64 13.50
CA ALA A 501 8.46 23.63 14.69
C ALA A 501 7.58 23.77 15.94
N PRO A 502 7.95 23.16 17.10
CA PRO A 502 7.10 23.11 18.27
C PRO A 502 6.66 24.52 18.67
N ALA A 503 5.38 24.80 18.49
CA ALA A 503 4.77 25.93 19.20
C ALA A 503 4.88 25.60 20.68
N SER A 504 5.49 26.50 21.45
CA SER A 504 5.48 26.43 22.91
C SER A 504 4.06 26.07 23.37
N PRO A 505 3.89 25.12 24.29
CA PRO A 505 2.56 24.66 24.68
C PRO A 505 1.73 25.90 25.09
N PRO A 506 0.44 25.98 24.69
CA PRO A 506 -0.43 26.99 25.26
C PRO A 506 -0.36 26.82 26.77
N GLU A 507 0.08 27.87 27.47
CA GLU A 507 0.02 27.92 28.92
C GLU A 507 -1.42 27.57 29.32
N ARG A 508 -1.61 26.36 29.83
CA ARG A 508 -2.81 26.04 30.56
C ARG A 508 -2.83 26.94 31.78
N THR A 509 -3.61 27.99 31.76
CA THR A 509 -4.06 28.66 32.95
C THR A 509 -4.76 27.62 33.83
N VAL A 510 -4.00 27.11 34.78
CA VAL A 510 -4.52 26.24 35.84
C VAL A 510 -5.28 27.17 36.79
N PRO A 511 -6.57 26.98 37.03
CA PRO A 511 -7.21 27.58 38.18
C PRO A 511 -6.60 26.91 39.41
N ALA A 512 -5.95 27.72 40.24
CA ALA A 512 -5.42 27.28 41.52
C ALA A 512 -6.58 26.87 42.41
N SER A 513 -6.74 25.56 42.70
CA SER A 513 -7.28 25.10 43.98
C SER A 513 -7.18 23.55 44.07
N GLY A 514 -6.55 23.09 45.13
CA GLY A 514 -6.73 21.79 45.77
C GLY A 514 -5.92 20.65 45.16
N ALA A 515 -4.73 20.41 45.69
CA ALA A 515 -4.03 19.14 45.47
C ALA A 515 -4.84 17.98 46.08
N PRO A 516 -5.21 16.93 45.34
CA PRO A 516 -5.52 15.65 45.95
C PRO A 516 -4.24 14.87 46.20
N ALA A 517 -4.21 14.20 47.35
CA ALA A 517 -3.13 13.29 47.77
C ALA A 517 -2.82 12.20 46.73
N PRO A 518 -1.60 11.66 46.70
CA PRO A 518 -1.24 10.60 45.74
C PRO A 518 -2.09 9.37 45.98
N ALA A 519 -2.83 8.96 44.93
CA ALA A 519 -3.59 7.71 44.92
C ALA A 519 -2.60 6.53 44.89
N GLU A 520 -2.85 5.53 45.69
CA GLU A 520 -2.06 4.31 45.77
C GLU A 520 -2.07 3.56 44.41
N PRO A 521 -0.96 2.97 43.97
CA PRO A 521 -0.80 2.40 42.62
C PRO A 521 -1.62 1.13 42.31
N GLY A 522 -2.50 0.69 43.22
CA GLY A 522 -3.39 -0.46 43.01
C GLY A 522 -4.83 -0.13 42.56
N GLY A 523 -5.21 1.15 42.60
CA GLY A 523 -6.62 1.54 42.39
C GLY A 523 -7.08 1.53 40.94
N GLU A 524 -6.28 2.08 40.03
CA GLU A 524 -6.66 2.21 38.61
C GLU A 524 -6.68 0.85 37.89
N GLU A 525 -5.78 -0.03 38.24
CA GLU A 525 -5.68 -1.37 37.66
C GLU A 525 -6.89 -2.25 37.98
N ALA A 526 -7.33 -2.18 39.23
CA ALA A 526 -8.54 -2.85 39.70
C ALA A 526 -9.80 -2.26 39.04
N GLN A 527 -9.86 -0.96 38.83
CA GLN A 527 -11.00 -0.28 38.18
C GLN A 527 -11.11 -0.67 36.68
N TRP A 528 -9.96 -0.78 35.97
CA TRP A 528 -9.94 -1.26 34.59
C TRP A 528 -10.36 -2.72 34.46
N GLN A 529 -9.86 -3.61 35.33
CA GLN A 529 -10.27 -5.02 35.34
C GLN A 529 -11.78 -5.13 35.58
N ARG A 530 -12.28 -4.34 36.53
CA ARG A 530 -13.69 -4.30 36.83
C ARG A 530 -14.54 -3.80 35.67
N LEU A 531 -14.08 -2.79 34.93
CA LEU A 531 -14.77 -2.29 33.74
C LEU A 531 -14.89 -3.39 32.67
N CYS A 532 -13.80 -4.08 32.35
CA CYS A 532 -13.80 -5.19 31.39
C CYS A 532 -14.70 -6.37 31.83
N GLU A 533 -14.72 -6.71 33.14
CA GLU A 533 -15.62 -7.74 33.68
C GLU A 533 -17.09 -7.36 33.48
N LEU A 534 -17.45 -6.11 33.76
CA LEU A 534 -18.83 -5.62 33.62
C LEU A 534 -19.27 -5.60 32.15
N GLU A 535 -18.41 -5.23 31.23
CA GLU A 535 -18.68 -5.31 29.79
C GLU A 535 -18.92 -6.74 29.33
N ALA A 536 -18.09 -7.69 29.78
CA ALA A 536 -18.24 -9.10 29.44
C ALA A 536 -19.57 -9.68 30.03
N LEU A 537 -19.93 -9.31 31.25
CA LEU A 537 -21.19 -9.72 31.88
C LEU A 537 -22.40 -9.14 31.16
N LEU A 538 -22.34 -7.87 30.74
CA LEU A 538 -23.41 -7.23 30.01
C LEU A 538 -23.59 -7.87 28.61
N ALA A 539 -22.51 -8.10 27.88
CA ALA A 539 -22.54 -8.77 26.58
C ALA A 539 -23.10 -10.22 26.70
N ALA A 540 -22.65 -10.97 27.70
CA ALA A 540 -23.12 -12.32 27.93
C ALA A 540 -24.64 -12.38 28.29
N ASP A 541 -25.14 -11.40 29.00
CA ASP A 541 -26.57 -11.36 29.33
C ASP A 541 -27.42 -10.90 28.15
N LEU A 542 -26.93 -9.94 27.33
CA LEU A 542 -27.59 -9.50 26.10
C LEU A 542 -27.66 -10.60 25.03
N ALA A 543 -26.70 -11.51 25.00
CA ALA A 543 -26.68 -12.66 24.08
C ALA A 543 -27.74 -13.73 24.45
N ARG A 544 -28.34 -13.68 25.65
CA ARG A 544 -29.40 -14.62 26.07
C ARG A 544 -30.72 -14.30 25.38
N LYS A 545 -31.60 -15.31 25.28
CA LYS A 545 -32.98 -15.09 24.80
C LYS A 545 -33.68 -14.05 25.71
N PRO A 546 -34.54 -13.15 25.17
CA PRO A 546 -35.13 -12.01 25.91
C PRO A 546 -35.75 -12.38 27.27
N ARG A 547 -36.38 -13.56 27.38
CA ARG A 547 -36.99 -14.05 28.61
C ARG A 547 -36.00 -14.44 29.74
N HIS A 548 -34.72 -14.55 29.41
CA HIS A 548 -33.65 -14.92 30.35
C HIS A 548 -32.68 -13.76 30.64
N GLN A 549 -32.89 -12.60 30.00
CA GLN A 549 -32.14 -11.39 30.28
C GLN A 549 -32.58 -10.76 31.62
N LYS A 550 -31.65 -10.07 32.25
CA LYS A 550 -31.85 -9.45 33.55
C LYS A 550 -31.73 -7.92 33.46
N PRO A 551 -32.82 -7.21 33.05
CA PRO A 551 -32.74 -5.77 32.74
C PRO A 551 -32.26 -4.90 33.92
N GLN A 552 -32.62 -5.25 35.14
CA GLN A 552 -32.17 -4.50 36.32
C GLN A 552 -30.66 -4.62 36.56
N LEU A 553 -30.08 -5.80 36.32
CA LEU A 553 -28.64 -6.01 36.43
C LEU A 553 -27.91 -5.33 35.29
N GLN A 554 -28.44 -5.37 34.08
CA GLN A 554 -27.88 -4.64 32.94
C GLN A 554 -27.79 -3.14 33.20
N GLN A 555 -28.83 -2.56 33.83
CA GLN A 555 -28.83 -1.15 34.20
C GLN A 555 -27.81 -0.85 35.31
N ALA A 556 -27.70 -1.72 36.30
CA ALA A 556 -26.71 -1.58 37.37
C ALA A 556 -25.28 -1.64 36.81
N TRP A 557 -24.97 -2.59 35.92
CA TRP A 557 -23.67 -2.71 35.26
C TRP A 557 -23.34 -1.49 34.41
N ARG A 558 -24.29 -0.97 33.64
CA ARG A 558 -24.08 0.28 32.86
C ARG A 558 -23.78 1.48 33.74
N ASN A 559 -24.48 1.62 34.87
CA ASN A 559 -24.22 2.72 35.80
C ASN A 559 -22.85 2.59 36.45
N GLU A 560 -22.43 1.37 36.84
CA GLU A 560 -21.12 1.10 37.41
C GLU A 560 -20.00 1.35 36.37
N MET A 561 -20.19 0.93 35.11
CA MET A 561 -19.28 1.18 34.02
C MET A 561 -19.10 2.70 33.75
N GLN A 562 -20.19 3.47 33.75
CA GLN A 562 -20.10 4.92 33.60
C GLN A 562 -19.36 5.60 34.77
N ALA A 563 -19.53 5.11 35.97
CA ALA A 563 -18.82 5.63 37.14
C ALA A 563 -17.31 5.34 37.05
N LEU A 564 -16.96 4.09 36.66
CA LEU A 564 -15.56 3.68 36.46
C LEU A 564 -14.92 4.41 35.28
N ALA A 565 -15.62 4.59 34.16
CA ALA A 565 -15.14 5.33 32.99
C ALA A 565 -14.82 6.79 33.36
N ARG A 566 -15.69 7.45 34.14
CA ARG A 566 -15.41 8.80 34.65
C ARG A 566 -14.23 8.86 35.60
N ALA A 567 -14.06 7.83 36.46
CA ALA A 567 -12.93 7.75 37.38
C ALA A 567 -11.61 7.52 36.65
N LEU A 568 -11.63 6.81 35.52
CA LEU A 568 -10.50 6.53 34.64
C LEU A 568 -10.25 7.63 33.61
N GLY A 569 -11.07 8.72 33.56
CA GLY A 569 -10.93 9.81 32.62
C GLY A 569 -11.32 9.50 31.18
N LEU A 570 -12.20 8.48 30.97
CA LEU A 570 -12.73 7.99 29.68
C LEU A 570 -14.03 8.71 29.28
#